data_9c48aa4efc32540d6f404909b6b4bd72
#
_entry.id   9c48aa4efc32540d6f404909b6b4bd72
#
_cell.length_a   1.000
_cell.length_b   1.000
_cell.length_c   1.000
_cell.angle_alpha   90.00
_cell.angle_beta   90.00
_cell.angle_gamma   90.00
#
_symmetry.space_group_name_H-M   'P 1'
#
loop_
_entity.id
_entity.type
_entity.pdbx_description
1 polymer ?
#
loop_
_entity_poly.entity_id
_entity_poly.type
_entity_poly.pdbx_seq_one_letter_code
_entity_poly.pdbx_strand_id
1 'polypeptide(L)'
;MSVTTKLDLVGLKCPWPALKTRKALGGLAAGDRLEVHCSDPLATIDIPNLIRETGDSVEITDRGKDRVVFLIEKRQEAAVAG
;
A
#
# COMPACT_ATOMS: atom_id res chain seq x y z
N MET A 1 7.26 15.48 -9.78
CA MET A 1 6.79 15.78 -8.42
C MET A 1 6.08 14.57 -7.83
N SER A 2 6.30 14.31 -6.56
CA SER A 2 5.64 13.18 -5.91
C SER A 2 4.23 13.59 -5.46
N VAL A 3 3.30 12.66 -5.63
CA VAL A 3 1.90 12.85 -5.23
C VAL A 3 1.59 11.79 -4.18
N THR A 4 0.90 12.19 -3.12
CA THR A 4 0.43 11.26 -2.11
C THR A 4 -1.06 11.03 -2.30
N THR A 5 -1.43 9.79 -2.57
CA THR A 5 -2.82 9.38 -2.74
C THR A 5 -3.25 8.63 -1.48
N LYS A 6 -4.43 8.95 -1.00
CA LYS A 6 -4.98 8.28 0.17
C LYS A 6 -5.96 7.19 -0.27
N LEU A 7 -5.79 5.99 0.26
CA LEU A 7 -6.66 4.85 -0.02
C LEU A 7 -7.25 4.36 1.28
N ASP A 8 -8.57 4.46 1.40
CA ASP A 8 -9.27 4.06 2.62
C ASP A 8 -9.84 2.66 2.42
N LEU A 9 -9.26 1.70 3.11
CA LEU A 9 -9.68 0.30 3.06
C LEU A 9 -10.21 -0.18 4.40
N VAL A 10 -10.57 0.74 5.29
CA VAL A 10 -11.16 0.41 6.58
C VAL A 10 -12.45 -0.36 6.36
N GLY A 11 -12.61 -1.46 7.09
CA GLY A 11 -13.77 -2.32 6.96
C GLY A 11 -13.60 -3.47 5.98
N LEU A 12 -12.58 -3.44 5.14
CA LEU A 12 -12.31 -4.54 4.21
C LEU A 12 -11.46 -5.60 4.89
N LYS A 13 -11.75 -6.85 4.56
CA LYS A 13 -11.02 -8.00 5.09
C LYS A 13 -10.14 -8.61 4.02
N CYS A 14 -9.09 -9.33 4.46
CA CYS A 14 -8.22 -10.08 3.58
C CYS A 14 -9.07 -10.99 2.66
N PRO A 15 -8.75 -11.05 1.37
CA PRO A 15 -7.58 -10.50 0.69
C PRO A 15 -7.79 -9.11 0.07
N TRP A 16 -8.92 -8.47 0.32
CA TRP A 16 -9.28 -7.23 -0.37
C TRP A 16 -8.30 -6.08 -0.16
N PRO A 17 -7.77 -5.84 1.06
CA PRO A 17 -6.81 -4.74 1.23
C PRO A 17 -5.59 -4.90 0.32
N ALA A 18 -5.03 -6.11 0.24
CA ALA A 18 -3.87 -6.34 -0.61
C ALA A 18 -4.19 -6.15 -2.09
N LEU A 19 -5.34 -6.68 -2.53
CA LEU A 19 -5.74 -6.56 -3.93
C LEU A 19 -5.97 -5.12 -4.34
N LYS A 20 -6.64 -4.35 -3.50
CA LYS A 20 -6.92 -2.95 -3.79
C LYS A 20 -5.66 -2.10 -3.75
N THR A 21 -4.76 -2.39 -2.82
CA THR A 21 -3.47 -1.70 -2.73
C THR A 21 -2.65 -1.95 -3.99
N ARG A 22 -2.61 -3.19 -4.44
CA ARG A 22 -1.89 -3.55 -5.66
C ARG A 22 -2.43 -2.80 -6.88
N LYS A 23 -3.74 -2.74 -6.99
CA LYS A 23 -4.39 -2.03 -8.09
C LYS A 23 -4.07 -0.54 -8.06
N ALA A 24 -4.12 0.06 -6.89
CA ALA A 24 -3.82 1.48 -6.74
C ALA A 24 -2.36 1.79 -7.09
N LEU A 25 -1.44 0.92 -6.68
CA LEU A 25 -0.03 1.09 -7.00
C LEU A 25 0.23 1.07 -8.49
N GLY A 26 -0.51 0.25 -9.23
CA GLY A 26 -0.36 0.16 -10.67
C GLY A 26 -0.66 1.45 -11.40
N GLY A 27 -1.42 2.35 -10.79
CA GLY A 27 -1.73 3.64 -11.36
C GLY A 27 -0.80 4.77 -10.96
N LEU A 28 0.21 4.49 -10.14
CA LEU A 28 1.13 5.51 -9.67
C LEU A 28 2.41 5.54 -10.50
N ALA A 29 3.02 6.71 -10.57
CA ALA A 29 4.32 6.87 -11.18
C ALA A 29 5.41 6.70 -10.13
N ALA A 30 6.64 6.43 -10.58
CA ALA A 30 7.77 6.32 -9.67
C ALA A 30 7.94 7.61 -8.87
N GLY A 31 8.12 7.47 -7.57
CA GLY A 31 8.23 8.60 -6.67
C GLY A 31 6.91 8.99 -6.01
N ASP A 32 5.79 8.51 -6.53
CA ASP A 32 4.50 8.77 -5.91
C ASP A 32 4.33 7.93 -4.66
N ARG A 33 3.48 8.39 -3.78
CA ARG A 33 3.22 7.73 -2.50
C ARG A 33 1.75 7.37 -2.37
N LEU A 34 1.50 6.28 -1.66
CA LEU A 34 0.15 5.80 -1.39
C LEU A 34 0.01 5.62 0.11
N GLU A 35 -0.95 6.33 0.69
CA GLU A 35 -1.28 6.18 2.10
C GLU A 35 -2.48 5.25 2.22
N VAL A 36 -2.27 4.08 2.81
CA VAL A 36 -3.30 3.04 2.90
C VAL A 36 -3.76 2.91 4.33
N HIS A 37 -5.07 3.04 4.54
CA HIS A 37 -5.70 2.87 5.84
C HIS A 37 -6.45 1.55 5.88
N CYS A 38 -6.09 0.68 6.80
CA CYS A 38 -6.70 -0.64 6.96
C CYS A 38 -7.15 -0.86 8.38
N SER A 39 -8.18 -1.69 8.56
CA SER A 39 -8.63 -2.10 9.89
C SER A 39 -8.40 -3.59 10.12
N ASP A 40 -8.10 -4.37 9.09
CA ASP A 40 -7.86 -5.81 9.22
C ASP A 40 -6.45 -6.05 9.77
N PRO A 41 -6.32 -6.77 10.90
CA PRO A 41 -5.01 -7.08 11.47
C PRO A 41 -4.11 -7.86 10.51
N LEU A 42 -4.67 -8.66 9.61
CA LEU A 42 -3.89 -9.40 8.64
C LEU A 42 -3.21 -8.50 7.61
N ALA A 43 -3.71 -7.28 7.44
CA ALA A 43 -3.08 -6.33 6.53
C ALA A 43 -1.66 -5.98 6.98
N THR A 44 -1.36 -6.06 8.27
CA THR A 44 -0.01 -5.80 8.77
C THR A 44 1.01 -6.83 8.28
N ILE A 45 0.53 -7.95 7.79
CA ILE A 45 1.36 -9.00 7.22
C ILE A 45 1.28 -8.96 5.70
N ASP A 46 0.07 -8.89 5.16
CA ASP A 46 -0.17 -9.01 3.73
C ASP A 46 0.35 -7.81 2.94
N ILE A 47 0.13 -6.60 3.44
CA ILE A 47 0.55 -5.39 2.72
C ILE A 47 2.07 -5.31 2.62
N PRO A 48 2.85 -5.46 3.70
CA PRO A 48 4.31 -5.45 3.57
C PRO A 48 4.83 -6.55 2.65
N ASN A 49 4.25 -7.75 2.69
CA ASN A 49 4.66 -8.83 1.80
C ASN A 49 4.41 -8.49 0.34
N LEU A 50 3.23 -7.93 0.04
CA LEU A 50 2.90 -7.50 -1.31
C LEU A 50 3.91 -6.44 -1.81
N ILE A 51 4.20 -5.45 -0.98
CA ILE A 51 5.07 -4.36 -1.38
C ILE A 51 6.50 -4.87 -1.58
N ARG A 52 6.93 -5.83 -0.80
CA ARG A 52 8.23 -6.46 -1.00
C ARG A 52 8.30 -7.15 -2.35
N GLU A 53 7.23 -7.81 -2.77
CA GLU A 53 7.18 -8.47 -4.07
C GLU A 53 7.21 -7.47 -5.23
N THR A 54 6.57 -6.32 -5.06
CA THR A 54 6.56 -5.30 -6.11
C THR A 54 7.87 -4.51 -6.18
N GLY A 55 8.70 -4.60 -5.15
CA GLY A 55 9.95 -3.86 -5.12
C GLY A 55 9.82 -2.42 -4.63
N ASP A 56 8.63 -2.06 -4.15
CA ASP A 56 8.39 -0.72 -3.62
C ASP A 56 8.75 -0.66 -2.15
N SER A 57 8.56 0.52 -1.55
CA SER A 57 8.89 0.76 -0.16
C SER A 57 7.61 0.88 0.66
N VAL A 58 7.60 0.32 1.86
CA VAL A 58 6.44 0.42 2.75
C VAL A 58 6.90 0.77 4.15
N GLU A 59 6.13 1.63 4.81
CA GLU A 59 6.38 2.02 6.19
C GLU A 59 5.03 2.08 6.91
N ILE A 60 5.00 1.59 8.15
CA ILE A 60 3.81 1.73 8.98
C ILE A 60 3.95 3.04 9.74
N THR A 61 3.11 4.01 9.40
CA THR A 61 3.19 5.35 9.98
C THR A 61 2.29 5.53 11.19
N ASP A 62 1.27 4.67 11.33
CA ASP A 62 0.38 4.72 12.46
C ASP A 62 -0.12 3.31 12.76
N ARG A 63 -0.05 2.94 14.02
CA ARG A 63 -0.51 1.64 14.49
C ARG A 63 -1.54 1.87 15.58
N GLY A 64 -2.72 2.29 15.16
CA GLY A 64 -3.81 2.52 16.07
C GLY A 64 -4.46 1.22 16.55
N LYS A 65 -5.39 1.36 17.48
CA LYS A 65 -6.10 0.24 18.05
C LYS A 65 -7.00 -0.45 17.02
N ASP A 66 -7.66 0.34 16.19
CA ASP A 66 -8.61 -0.16 15.21
C ASP A 66 -8.21 0.15 13.77
N ARG A 67 -7.03 0.71 13.58
CA ARG A 67 -6.59 1.15 12.26
C ARG A 67 -5.08 1.11 12.16
N VAL A 68 -4.61 0.68 11.01
CA VAL A 68 -3.18 0.71 10.66
C VAL A 68 -3.04 1.54 9.39
N VAL A 69 -2.06 2.44 9.38
CA VAL A 69 -1.77 3.27 8.21
C VAL A 69 -0.42 2.88 7.65
N PHE A 70 -0.40 2.56 6.36
CA PHE A 70 0.82 2.26 5.63
C PHE A 70 1.14 3.42 4.70
N LEU A 71 2.38 3.83 4.65
CA LEU A 71 2.86 4.76 3.65
C LEU A 71 3.73 3.98 2.68
N ILE A 72 3.29 3.90 1.43
CA ILE A 72 3.96 3.14 0.40
C ILE A 72 4.52 4.12 -0.62
N GLU A 73 5.78 3.96 -0.95
CA GLU A 73 6.43 4.76 -1.98
C GLU A 73 6.68 3.90 -3.21
N LYS A 74 6.20 4.36 -4.35
CA LYS A 74 6.41 3.69 -5.61
C LYS A 74 7.84 3.98 -6.06
N ARG A 75 8.67 2.94 -6.11
CA ARG A 75 10.09 3.08 -6.42
C ARG A 75 10.41 2.82 -7.87
N GLN A 76 9.63 1.95 -8.51
CA GLN A 76 9.86 1.59 -9.91
C GLN A 76 8.54 1.63 -10.66
N GLU A 77 8.60 2.01 -11.93
CA GLU A 77 7.42 1.92 -12.76
C GLU A 77 7.15 0.47 -13.11
N ALA A 78 5.86 0.12 -13.17
CA ALA A 78 5.47 -1.25 -13.42
C ALA A 78 6.03 -1.80 -14.72
N ALA A 79 6.16 -0.94 -15.72
CA ALA A 79 6.66 -1.34 -17.03
C ALA A 79 8.10 -1.80 -17.02
N VAL A 80 8.86 -1.38 -16.02
CA VAL A 80 10.28 -1.71 -15.91
C VAL A 80 10.50 -3.16 -15.51
N ALA A 81 9.51 -3.75 -14.92
CA ALA A 81 9.60 -5.10 -14.42
C ALA A 81 9.70 -6.14 -15.53
N GLY A 82 9.69 -5.69 -16.73
CA GLY A 82 9.80 -6.58 -17.89
C GLY A 82 10.85 -7.65 -17.71
#